data_657be90bbae8bfb3c2ea27ca32b31be9
#
_entry.id   657be90bbae8bfb3c2ea27ca32b31be9
#
_cell.length_a   1.000
_cell.length_b   1.000
_cell.length_c   1.000
_cell.angle_alpha   90.00
_cell.angle_beta   90.00
_cell.angle_gamma   90.00
#
_symmetry.space_group_name_H-M   'P 1'
#
loop_
_entity.id
_entity.type
_entity.pdbx_description
1 polymer ?
#
loop_
_entity_poly.entity_id
_entity_poly.type
_entity_poly.pdbx_seq_one_letter_code
_entity_poly.pdbx_strand_id
1 'polypeptide(L)'
;MVNVTNKNANVIFHPDKKEVKIGRGKECNLCFEEEKSLSKIQTTLNYLNTFQCWSLKDGDDEKESTNGTWLYALNEYPLFDGMTIAVETHLLEITFDA
;
A
#
# COMPACT_ATOMS: atom_id res chain seq x y z
N MET A 1 -9.52 -7.96 11.02
CA MET A 1 -9.44 -6.50 10.98
C MET A 1 -8.04 -6.04 10.68
N VAL A 2 -7.92 -4.85 10.16
CA VAL A 2 -6.61 -4.24 9.90
C VAL A 2 -6.49 -2.97 10.74
N ASN A 3 -5.32 -2.78 11.35
CA ASN A 3 -5.04 -1.64 12.21
C ASN A 3 -3.99 -0.77 11.52
N VAL A 4 -4.35 0.49 11.25
CA VAL A 4 -3.46 1.44 10.60
C VAL A 4 -3.07 2.50 11.61
N THR A 5 -1.77 2.58 11.90
CA THR A 5 -1.25 3.45 12.96
C THR A 5 -0.15 4.35 12.41
N ASN A 6 -0.20 5.63 12.77
CA ASN A 6 0.93 6.53 12.62
C ASN A 6 1.11 7.34 13.90
N LYS A 7 1.99 8.35 13.88
CA LYS A 7 2.27 9.16 15.07
C LYS A 7 1.03 9.83 15.65
N ASN A 8 0.06 10.15 14.80
CA ASN A 8 -1.08 10.98 15.16
C ASN A 8 -2.41 10.23 15.22
N ALA A 9 -2.45 9.03 14.69
CA ALA A 9 -3.72 8.32 14.54
C ALA A 9 -3.55 6.82 14.60
N ASN A 10 -4.59 6.16 15.05
CA ASN A 10 -4.71 4.71 15.07
C ASN A 10 -6.12 4.39 14.62
N VAL A 11 -6.27 3.82 13.42
CA VAL A 11 -7.57 3.52 12.85
C VAL A 11 -7.67 2.03 12.56
N ILE A 12 -8.78 1.43 12.97
CA ILE A 12 -9.03 0.01 12.77
C ILE A 12 -10.14 -0.16 11.73
N PHE A 13 -9.88 -0.99 10.72
CA PHE A 13 -10.86 -1.33 9.71
C PHE A 13 -11.21 -2.81 9.81
N HIS A 14 -12.48 -3.11 9.76
CA HIS A 14 -12.99 -4.48 9.83
C HIS A 14 -13.28 -5.00 8.42
N PRO A 15 -13.34 -6.34 8.24
CA PRO A 15 -13.54 -6.92 6.90
C PRO A 15 -14.83 -6.52 6.20
N ASP A 16 -15.83 -6.01 6.91
CA ASP A 16 -17.04 -5.50 6.27
C ASP A 16 -16.75 -4.22 5.45
N LYS A 17 -15.71 -3.50 5.82
CA LYS A 17 -15.19 -2.39 5.04
C LYS A 17 -14.18 -2.94 4.05
N LYS A 18 -14.65 -3.51 2.97
CA LYS A 18 -13.82 -4.30 2.06
C LYS A 18 -12.72 -3.53 1.35
N GLU A 19 -12.82 -2.24 1.25
CA GLU A 19 -11.84 -1.41 0.57
C GLU A 19 -11.50 -0.19 1.42
N VAL A 20 -10.21 0.06 1.60
CA VAL A 20 -9.71 1.22 2.33
C VAL A 20 -8.72 1.95 1.45
N LYS A 21 -9.01 3.21 1.14
CA LYS A 21 -8.15 4.06 0.32
C LYS A 21 -7.38 5.02 1.21
N ILE A 22 -6.10 5.17 0.91
CA ILE A 22 -5.18 6.05 1.65
C ILE A 22 -4.57 7.01 0.65
N GLY A 23 -4.62 8.30 0.93
CA GLY A 23 -4.02 9.27 0.05
C GLY A 23 -4.37 10.70 0.40
N ARG A 24 -4.15 11.59 -0.58
CA ARG A 24 -4.38 13.01 -0.42
C ARG A 24 -5.80 13.43 -0.78
N GLY A 25 -6.50 12.61 -1.55
CA GLY A 25 -7.83 12.92 -2.03
C GLY A 25 -8.89 12.83 -0.95
N LYS A 26 -9.93 13.66 -1.07
CA LYS A 26 -11.01 13.70 -0.08
C LYS A 26 -11.84 12.43 -0.06
N GLU A 27 -11.81 11.66 -1.14
CA GLU A 27 -12.51 10.38 -1.23
C GLU A 27 -11.84 9.27 -0.43
N CYS A 28 -10.62 9.51 0.06
CA CYS A 28 -9.87 8.49 0.79
C CYS A 28 -10.39 8.32 2.21
N ASN A 29 -10.38 7.08 2.68
CA ASN A 29 -10.77 6.74 4.07
C ASN A 29 -9.76 7.30 5.06
N LEU A 30 -8.47 7.30 4.69
CA LEU A 30 -7.42 8.00 5.40
C LEU A 30 -6.92 9.10 4.48
N CYS A 31 -7.30 10.33 4.77
CA CYS A 31 -7.04 11.46 3.91
C CYS A 31 -6.00 12.38 4.55
N PHE A 32 -4.89 12.59 3.81
CA PHE A 32 -3.80 13.45 4.24
C PHE A 32 -3.66 14.59 3.22
N GLU A 33 -4.61 15.53 3.24
CA GLU A 33 -4.70 16.59 2.24
C GLU A 33 -3.43 17.46 2.14
N GLU A 34 -2.71 17.62 3.24
CA GLU A 34 -1.54 18.49 3.29
C GLU A 34 -0.26 17.80 2.83
N GLU A 35 -0.28 16.48 2.67
CA GLU A 35 0.91 15.72 2.25
C GLU A 35 1.05 15.75 0.73
N LYS A 36 1.78 16.74 0.23
CA LYS A 36 1.92 16.98 -1.22
C LYS A 36 2.63 15.84 -1.95
N SER A 37 3.43 15.04 -1.24
CA SER A 37 4.13 13.90 -1.84
C SER A 37 3.21 12.70 -2.12
N LEU A 38 2.02 12.68 -1.52
CA LEU A 38 1.05 11.62 -1.76
C LEU A 38 0.23 11.90 -3.00
N SER A 39 -0.07 10.85 -3.76
CA SER A 39 -1.06 10.89 -4.83
C SER A 39 -2.45 10.98 -4.23
N LYS A 40 -3.44 11.34 -5.06
CA LYS A 40 -4.83 11.40 -4.60
C LYS A 40 -5.26 10.08 -3.99
N ILE A 41 -4.94 8.97 -4.66
CA ILE A 41 -5.06 7.63 -4.08
C ILE A 41 -3.69 7.03 -4.11
N GLN A 42 -3.03 7.00 -2.96
CA GLN A 42 -1.66 6.52 -2.83
C GLN A 42 -1.62 5.00 -2.71
N THR A 43 -2.54 4.44 -1.96
CA THR A 43 -2.53 3.02 -1.62
C THR A 43 -3.96 2.57 -1.37
N THR A 44 -4.26 1.35 -1.80
CA THR A 44 -5.57 0.73 -1.53
C THR A 44 -5.35 -0.58 -0.78
N LEU A 45 -6.09 -0.76 0.29
CA LEU A 45 -6.15 -2.02 1.02
C LEU A 45 -7.48 -2.69 0.67
N ASN A 46 -7.45 -3.96 0.32
CA ASN A 46 -8.64 -4.73 0.02
C ASN A 46 -8.70 -5.99 0.85
N TYR A 47 -9.88 -6.30 1.37
CA TYR A 47 -10.07 -7.57 2.06
C TYR A 47 -10.44 -8.64 1.04
N LEU A 48 -9.66 -9.71 1.01
CA LEU A 48 -9.84 -10.83 0.09
C LEU A 48 -10.60 -11.94 0.82
N ASN A 49 -11.89 -12.06 0.54
CA ASN A 49 -12.75 -13.07 1.21
C ASN A 49 -12.25 -14.49 1.00
N THR A 50 -11.79 -14.80 -0.21
CA THR A 50 -11.32 -16.16 -0.55
C THR A 50 -10.16 -16.60 0.33
N PHE A 51 -9.25 -15.67 0.62
CA PHE A 51 -8.04 -15.97 1.40
C PHE A 51 -8.15 -15.49 2.85
N GLN A 52 -9.24 -14.81 3.20
CA GLN A 52 -9.45 -14.24 4.53
C GLN A 52 -8.25 -13.39 4.99
N CYS A 53 -7.75 -12.56 4.10
CA CYS A 53 -6.63 -11.68 4.39
C CYS A 53 -6.80 -10.34 3.67
N TRP A 54 -6.01 -9.37 4.08
CA TRP A 54 -5.94 -8.08 3.44
C TRP A 54 -4.83 -8.06 2.41
N SER A 55 -5.08 -7.41 1.28
CA SER A 55 -4.06 -7.13 0.27
C SER A 55 -3.76 -5.65 0.24
N LEU A 56 -2.55 -5.33 -0.22
CA LEU A 56 -2.11 -3.95 -0.38
C LEU A 56 -1.76 -3.73 -1.84
N LYS A 57 -2.24 -2.63 -2.41
CA LYS A 57 -1.99 -2.27 -3.79
C LYS A 57 -1.57 -0.81 -3.88
N ASP A 58 -0.52 -0.53 -4.65
CA ASP A 58 -0.13 0.84 -4.93
C ASP A 58 -1.16 1.50 -5.82
N GLY A 59 -1.59 2.71 -5.43
CA GLY A 59 -2.63 3.40 -6.18
C GLY A 59 -3.99 2.70 -6.05
N ASP A 60 -4.68 2.61 -7.17
CA ASP A 60 -5.96 1.91 -7.26
C ASP A 60 -6.00 1.10 -8.56
N ASP A 61 -7.19 0.61 -8.95
CA ASP A 61 -7.33 -0.21 -10.16
C ASP A 61 -7.09 0.57 -11.44
N GLU A 62 -7.20 1.89 -11.39
CA GLU A 62 -7.08 2.73 -12.58
C GLU A 62 -5.69 3.31 -12.76
N LYS A 63 -4.96 3.57 -11.67
CA LYS A 63 -3.72 4.32 -11.74
C LYS A 63 -2.79 4.01 -10.58
N GLU A 64 -1.51 3.89 -10.87
CA GLU A 64 -0.46 3.77 -9.87
C GLU A 64 -0.17 5.14 -9.24
N SER A 65 0.41 5.13 -8.04
CA SER A 65 0.83 6.39 -7.41
C SER A 65 2.08 6.94 -8.09
N THR A 66 2.35 8.23 -7.87
CA THR A 66 3.54 8.86 -8.45
C THR A 66 4.83 8.35 -7.83
N ASN A 67 4.85 8.19 -6.52
CA ASN A 67 6.08 7.86 -5.77
C ASN A 67 6.17 6.42 -5.28
N GLY A 68 5.12 5.63 -5.50
CA GLY A 68 5.10 4.23 -5.10
C GLY A 68 4.70 4.03 -3.64
N THR A 69 4.39 2.80 -3.31
CA THR A 69 4.08 2.36 -1.95
C THR A 69 5.09 1.29 -1.58
N TRP A 70 5.76 1.46 -0.44
CA TRP A 70 6.88 0.61 -0.05
C TRP A 70 6.59 -0.09 1.27
N LEU A 71 6.94 -1.37 1.33
CA LEU A 71 6.85 -2.17 2.55
C LEU A 71 8.23 -2.26 3.18
N TYR A 72 8.28 -2.07 4.48
CA TYR A 72 9.52 -2.23 5.22
C TYR A 72 9.74 -3.72 5.51
N ALA A 73 10.84 -4.27 4.99
CA ALA A 73 11.10 -5.71 5.04
C ALA A 73 11.69 -6.11 6.39
N LEU A 74 10.82 -6.32 7.37
CA LEU A 74 11.22 -6.77 8.71
C LEU A 74 11.32 -8.29 8.81
N ASN A 75 10.68 -9.00 7.91
CA ASN A 75 10.66 -10.47 7.88
C ASN A 75 11.09 -10.96 6.51
N GLU A 76 11.07 -12.25 6.31
CA GLU A 76 11.32 -12.81 4.98
C GLU A 76 10.09 -12.60 4.10
N TYR A 77 10.32 -12.20 2.87
CA TYR A 77 9.28 -12.03 1.86
C TYR A 77 9.67 -12.82 0.62
N PRO A 78 8.72 -13.53 0.01
CA PRO A 78 9.01 -14.21 -1.26
C PRO A 78 9.26 -13.18 -2.36
N LEU A 79 10.22 -13.49 -3.21
CA LEU A 79 10.53 -12.65 -4.37
C LEU A 79 9.76 -13.15 -5.58
N PHE A 80 9.39 -12.23 -6.45
CA PHE A 80 8.78 -12.59 -7.73
C PHE A 80 9.50 -11.85 -8.84
N ASP A 81 9.43 -12.41 -10.05
CA ASP A 81 10.07 -11.85 -11.22
C ASP A 81 9.49 -10.46 -11.54
N GLY A 82 10.38 -9.50 -11.75
CA GLY A 82 9.97 -8.12 -12.02
C GLY A 82 9.72 -7.27 -10.77
N MET A 83 9.95 -7.83 -9.59
CA MET A 83 9.78 -7.09 -8.35
C MET A 83 10.83 -5.99 -8.22
N THR A 84 10.41 -4.81 -7.78
CA THR A 84 11.33 -3.71 -7.48
C THR A 84 11.44 -3.53 -5.98
N ILE A 85 12.67 -3.43 -5.49
CA ILE A 85 12.92 -3.17 -4.07
C ILE A 85 13.73 -1.91 -3.92
N ALA A 86 13.56 -1.25 -2.78
CA ALA A 86 14.35 -0.07 -2.44
C ALA A 86 15.31 -0.43 -1.31
N VAL A 87 16.60 -0.20 -1.54
CA VAL A 87 17.64 -0.38 -0.53
C VAL A 87 18.27 0.99 -0.34
N GLU A 88 17.87 1.66 0.73
CA GLU A 88 18.16 3.08 0.97
C GLU A 88 17.75 3.92 -0.23
N THR A 89 18.68 4.52 -0.94
CA THR A 89 18.38 5.38 -2.10
C THR A 89 18.42 4.63 -3.42
N HIS A 90 18.73 3.33 -3.40
CA HIS A 90 18.85 2.52 -4.62
C HIS A 90 17.58 1.76 -4.89
N LEU A 91 17.16 1.76 -6.16
CA LEU A 91 16.05 0.93 -6.62
C LEU A 91 16.65 -0.22 -7.41
N LEU A 92 16.29 -1.43 -7.01
CA LEU A 92 16.79 -2.65 -7.63
C LEU A 92 15.62 -3.45 -8.20
N GLU A 93 15.77 -3.92 -9.43
CA GLU A 93 14.78 -4.80 -10.04
C GLU A 93 15.26 -6.23 -9.94
N ILE A 94 14.37 -7.10 -9.49
CA ILE A 94 14.64 -8.53 -9.35
C ILE A 94 14.12 -9.22 -10.59
N THR A 95 15.00 -9.96 -11.26
CA THR A 95 14.59 -10.79 -12.41
C THR A 95 15.11 -12.21 -12.20
N PHE A 96 14.32 -13.17 -12.64
CA PHE A 96 14.70 -14.58 -12.56
C PHE A 96 15.10 -15.08 -13.94
N ASP A 97 16.21 -15.79 -14.01
CA ASP A 97 16.62 -16.48 -15.23
C ASP A 97 15.76 -17.72 -15.42
N ALA A 98 15.39 -17.96 -16.67
CA ALA A 98 14.54 -19.12 -17.02
C ALA A 98 15.26 -20.45 -16.84
#